data_5fe5ebb008f4a288c6729bb40859c624
#
_entry.id   5fe5ebb008f4a288c6729bb40859c624
#
_cell.length_a   1.000
_cell.length_b   1.000
_cell.length_c   1.000
_cell.angle_alpha   90.00
_cell.angle_beta   90.00
_cell.angle_gamma   90.00
#
_symmetry.space_group_name_H-M   'P 1'
#
loop_
_entity.id
_entity.type
_entity.pdbx_description
1 polymer ?
#
loop_
_entity_poly.entity_id
_entity_poly.type
_entity_poly.pdbx_seq_one_letter_code
_entity_poly.pdbx_strand_id
1 'polypeptide(L)'
;TELNIIYDELKNDQGQTIKQKRNYTLLAVTDDVFHDAGVNNLADLTQLLGASSDYTNPENALYKYVAYHILTGSYDLNNLQSFDSENATSKIWNTSCKGNVVRISQEEDRKFYLNYQDEANKAVFVEDACNLQAKNGYIHQVSTYLPIADVKPETVLFDVCNFSAIKDWIADGHGEEGIKFQESFGTAEKKCDISELNCYEYELKNPSGAFDKYYNITYFTTRTNNDWKTAHNYDFLMLNIGNTGWISMETPSIIKGKYKVTLHFGYATSMDFIRTKSSGSNGGQMIFSFDGEHSVTRAPYTSSTTTLKSNKLGCYEDVIYDEIEFTENSTHTFRLILTDPAASDKSDYRIYLDYLEFEPIFDE
;
A
#
# COMPACT_ATOMS: atom_id res chain seq x y z
N THR A 1 -4.44 -27.65 9.66
CA THR A 1 -5.05 -26.34 9.41
C THR A 1 -4.10 -25.48 8.60
N GLU A 2 -4.59 -24.48 7.91
CA GLU A 2 -3.75 -23.52 7.15
C GLU A 2 -2.71 -22.82 8.03
N LEU A 3 -3.02 -22.62 9.31
CA LEU A 3 -2.10 -22.02 10.28
C LEU A 3 -0.82 -22.86 10.54
N ASN A 4 -0.81 -24.13 10.16
CA ASN A 4 0.35 -25.01 10.30
C ASN A 4 1.23 -25.05 9.03
N ILE A 5 0.85 -24.35 7.98
CA ILE A 5 1.62 -24.30 6.73
C ILE A 5 2.78 -23.33 6.92
N ILE A 6 4.00 -23.86 6.85
CA ILE A 6 5.25 -23.07 7.05
C ILE A 6 5.81 -22.55 5.72
N TYR A 7 5.46 -23.20 4.62
CA TYR A 7 5.96 -22.86 3.29
C TYR A 7 4.83 -22.84 2.27
N ASP A 8 4.83 -21.83 1.41
CA ASP A 8 4.08 -21.84 0.16
C ASP A 8 4.90 -22.50 -0.94
N GLU A 9 4.24 -23.24 -1.81
CA GLU A 9 4.83 -23.80 -3.01
C GLU A 9 4.46 -22.89 -4.19
N LEU A 10 5.44 -22.14 -4.68
CA LEU A 10 5.30 -21.25 -5.82
C LEU A 10 6.02 -21.84 -7.02
N LYS A 11 5.63 -21.43 -8.22
CA LYS A 11 6.38 -21.75 -9.45
C LYS A 11 7.16 -20.51 -9.88
N ASN A 12 8.47 -20.69 -10.12
CA ASN A 12 9.29 -19.66 -10.73
C ASN A 12 9.01 -19.58 -12.25
N ASP A 13 9.60 -18.59 -12.91
CA ASP A 13 9.44 -18.36 -14.36
C ASP A 13 9.89 -19.55 -15.25
N GLN A 14 10.66 -20.47 -14.69
CA GLN A 14 11.11 -21.71 -15.34
C GLN A 14 10.16 -22.90 -15.05
N GLY A 15 9.05 -22.67 -14.35
CA GLY A 15 8.08 -23.69 -13.98
C GLY A 15 8.53 -24.62 -12.84
N GLN A 16 9.66 -24.32 -12.16
CA GLN A 16 10.15 -25.10 -11.04
C GLN A 16 9.41 -24.73 -9.76
N THR A 17 9.07 -25.71 -8.94
CA THR A 17 8.47 -25.47 -7.63
C THR A 17 9.55 -24.95 -6.66
N ILE A 18 9.32 -23.75 -6.15
CA ILE A 18 10.12 -23.15 -5.07
C ILE A 18 9.28 -23.12 -3.79
N LYS A 19 9.93 -23.23 -2.63
CA LYS A 19 9.27 -23.11 -1.33
C LYS A 19 9.60 -21.76 -0.72
N GLN A 20 8.58 -20.94 -0.60
CA GLN A 20 8.66 -19.65 0.11
C GLN A 20 8.19 -19.83 1.55
N LYS A 21 9.03 -19.46 2.51
CA LYS A 21 8.70 -19.58 3.92
C LYS A 21 7.65 -18.52 4.30
N ARG A 22 6.60 -18.95 4.97
CA ARG A 22 5.63 -18.04 5.59
C ARG A 22 6.21 -17.45 6.86
N ASN A 23 6.14 -16.15 6.99
CA ASN A 23 6.53 -15.43 8.18
C ASN A 23 5.28 -14.88 8.88
N TYR A 24 5.32 -14.85 10.21
CA TYR A 24 4.18 -14.43 11.03
C TYR A 24 4.64 -13.59 12.22
N THR A 25 3.71 -12.81 12.75
CA THR A 25 3.86 -12.15 14.05
C THR A 25 2.70 -12.56 14.93
N LEU A 26 3.00 -13.12 16.09
CA LEU A 26 1.99 -13.57 17.05
C LEU A 26 1.74 -12.48 18.11
N LEU A 27 0.49 -12.09 18.27
CA LEU A 27 0.01 -11.28 19.39
C LEU A 27 -0.41 -12.24 20.51
N ALA A 28 0.45 -12.45 21.50
CA ALA A 28 0.27 -13.45 22.54
C ALA A 28 -0.54 -12.88 23.72
N VAL A 29 -1.51 -13.65 24.16
CA VAL A 29 -2.30 -13.39 25.38
C VAL A 29 -1.87 -14.39 26.44
N THR A 30 -1.55 -13.91 27.65
CA THR A 30 -1.16 -14.79 28.77
C THR A 30 -2.35 -15.33 29.53
N ASP A 31 -2.13 -16.39 30.32
CA ASP A 31 -3.15 -16.97 31.16
C ASP A 31 -3.71 -15.96 32.17
N ASP A 32 -2.86 -15.09 32.74
CA ASP A 32 -3.31 -14.05 33.67
C ASP A 32 -4.30 -13.08 33.02
N VAL A 33 -4.02 -12.67 31.76
CA VAL A 33 -4.93 -11.80 31.00
C VAL A 33 -6.25 -12.51 30.71
N PHE A 34 -6.23 -13.81 30.40
CA PHE A 34 -7.45 -14.59 30.24
C PHE A 34 -8.22 -14.73 31.55
N HIS A 35 -7.53 -14.99 32.67
CA HIS A 35 -8.16 -15.07 33.98
C HIS A 35 -8.85 -13.76 34.38
N ASP A 36 -8.20 -12.62 34.13
CA ASP A 36 -8.79 -11.30 34.37
C ASP A 36 -10.05 -11.05 33.54
N ALA A 37 -10.12 -11.64 32.35
CA ALA A 37 -11.30 -11.64 31.48
C ALA A 37 -12.36 -12.73 31.86
N GLY A 38 -12.13 -13.49 32.94
CA GLY A 38 -13.03 -14.56 33.39
C GLY A 38 -12.88 -15.85 32.62
N VAL A 39 -11.83 -16.05 31.85
CA VAL A 39 -11.53 -17.24 31.06
C VAL A 39 -10.46 -18.08 31.78
N ASN A 40 -10.84 -19.19 32.36
CA ASN A 40 -9.92 -20.04 33.14
C ASN A 40 -9.46 -21.29 32.38
N ASN A 41 -10.10 -21.61 31.28
CA ASN A 41 -9.79 -22.77 30.45
C ASN A 41 -10.38 -22.63 29.05
N LEU A 42 -10.07 -23.59 28.16
CA LEU A 42 -10.55 -23.58 26.77
C LEU A 42 -12.10 -23.62 26.69
N ALA A 43 -12.80 -24.28 27.62
CA ALA A 43 -14.27 -24.32 27.59
C ALA A 43 -14.86 -22.91 27.85
N ASP A 44 -14.29 -22.15 28.79
CA ASP A 44 -14.71 -20.78 29.07
C ASP A 44 -14.48 -19.90 27.85
N LEU A 45 -13.30 -20.03 27.19
CA LEU A 45 -13.00 -19.28 25.98
C LEU A 45 -13.96 -19.63 24.84
N THR A 46 -14.22 -20.91 24.59
CA THR A 46 -15.17 -21.34 23.55
C THR A 46 -16.59 -20.85 23.81
N GLN A 47 -17.01 -20.83 25.08
CA GLN A 47 -18.29 -20.26 25.47
C GLN A 47 -18.33 -18.74 25.25
N LEU A 48 -17.29 -18.01 25.65
CA LEU A 48 -17.19 -16.56 25.47
C LEU A 48 -17.28 -16.19 23.98
N LEU A 49 -16.59 -16.94 23.13
CA LEU A 49 -16.57 -16.71 21.69
C LEU A 49 -17.80 -17.25 20.93
N GLY A 50 -18.63 -18.05 21.58
CA GLY A 50 -19.74 -18.77 20.91
C GLY A 50 -19.25 -19.82 19.91
N ALA A 51 -18.09 -20.43 20.17
CA ALA A 51 -17.46 -21.37 19.25
C ALA A 51 -18.17 -22.74 19.25
N SER A 52 -18.26 -23.36 18.07
CA SER A 52 -18.70 -24.77 17.93
C SER A 52 -17.57 -25.74 18.28
N SER A 53 -17.88 -27.04 18.34
CA SER A 53 -16.91 -28.07 18.69
C SER A 53 -15.90 -28.42 17.57
N ASP A 54 -16.15 -28.02 16.34
CA ASP A 54 -15.21 -28.22 15.22
C ASP A 54 -14.20 -27.09 15.13
N TYR A 55 -13.12 -27.21 15.88
CA TYR A 55 -12.04 -26.21 15.93
C TYR A 55 -11.15 -26.17 14.69
N THR A 56 -11.36 -27.09 13.74
CA THR A 56 -10.61 -27.11 12.47
C THR A 56 -11.29 -26.35 11.35
N ASN A 57 -12.58 -26.03 11.54
CA ASN A 57 -13.36 -25.26 10.58
C ASN A 57 -12.92 -23.77 10.61
N PRO A 58 -12.48 -23.18 9.50
CA PRO A 58 -12.09 -21.77 9.43
C PRO A 58 -13.21 -20.79 9.82
N GLU A 59 -14.48 -21.20 9.71
CA GLU A 59 -15.63 -20.39 10.13
C GLU A 59 -15.93 -20.48 11.64
N ASN A 60 -15.25 -21.36 12.36
CA ASN A 60 -15.41 -21.48 13.82
C ASN A 60 -14.86 -20.24 14.52
N ALA A 61 -15.60 -19.70 15.49
CA ALA A 61 -15.21 -18.49 16.21
C ALA A 61 -13.86 -18.62 16.95
N LEU A 62 -13.53 -19.79 17.51
CA LEU A 62 -12.23 -20.03 18.12
C LEU A 62 -11.09 -20.04 17.06
N TYR A 63 -11.35 -20.67 15.89
CA TYR A 63 -10.37 -20.65 14.80
C TYR A 63 -10.10 -19.20 14.35
N LYS A 64 -11.17 -18.43 14.10
CA LYS A 64 -11.07 -17.01 13.73
C LYS A 64 -10.33 -16.19 14.78
N TYR A 65 -10.62 -16.42 16.05
CA TYR A 65 -9.95 -15.76 17.17
C TYR A 65 -8.43 -16.02 17.15
N VAL A 66 -8.03 -17.29 17.06
CA VAL A 66 -6.59 -17.66 17.00
C VAL A 66 -5.93 -17.08 15.75
N ALA A 67 -6.59 -17.19 14.58
CA ALA A 67 -6.09 -16.64 13.33
C ALA A 67 -5.95 -15.10 13.37
N TYR A 68 -6.84 -14.42 14.10
CA TYR A 68 -6.81 -12.97 14.30
C TYR A 68 -5.57 -12.50 15.06
N HIS A 69 -5.06 -13.32 16.00
CA HIS A 69 -3.85 -13.01 16.75
C HIS A 69 -2.55 -13.26 15.97
N ILE A 70 -2.63 -13.69 14.73
CA ILE A 70 -1.48 -14.00 13.88
C ILE A 70 -1.46 -13.02 12.72
N LEU A 71 -0.59 -12.01 12.79
CA LEU A 71 -0.36 -11.09 11.68
C LEU A 71 0.42 -11.79 10.56
N THR A 72 0.08 -11.47 9.33
CA THR A 72 0.81 -11.97 8.15
C THR A 72 2.07 -11.15 7.93
N GLY A 73 3.24 -11.79 8.12
CA GLY A 73 4.55 -11.14 8.05
C GLY A 73 5.32 -11.21 9.36
N SER A 74 6.61 -10.90 9.28
CA SER A 74 7.55 -10.91 10.41
C SER A 74 7.86 -9.47 10.81
N TYR A 75 7.27 -9.00 11.87
CA TYR A 75 7.38 -7.61 12.32
C TYR A 75 7.90 -7.57 13.75
N ASP A 76 8.98 -6.84 13.98
CA ASP A 76 9.38 -6.45 15.33
C ASP A 76 8.49 -5.30 15.85
N LEU A 77 8.63 -4.94 17.11
CA LEU A 77 7.80 -3.90 17.72
C LEU A 77 8.01 -2.53 17.05
N ASN A 78 9.23 -2.22 16.60
CA ASN A 78 9.50 -0.96 15.91
C ASN A 78 8.79 -0.89 14.56
N ASN A 79 8.77 -2.00 13.82
CA ASN A 79 7.99 -2.07 12.57
C ASN A 79 6.50 -1.85 12.83
N LEU A 80 5.95 -2.48 13.88
CA LEU A 80 4.53 -2.34 14.22
C LEU A 80 4.16 -0.92 14.69
N GLN A 81 5.11 -0.19 15.25
CA GLN A 81 4.95 1.19 15.74
C GLN A 81 5.44 2.25 14.75
N SER A 82 5.81 1.86 13.53
CA SER A 82 6.23 2.78 12.47
C SER A 82 5.14 2.91 11.43
N PHE A 83 4.77 4.14 11.10
CA PHE A 83 3.74 4.45 10.13
C PHE A 83 4.33 4.94 8.80
N ASP A 84 3.54 4.88 7.75
CA ASP A 84 4.01 5.08 6.37
C ASP A 84 4.31 6.54 6.02
N SER A 85 3.89 7.49 6.87
CA SER A 85 4.22 8.91 6.70
C SER A 85 4.40 9.60 8.06
N GLU A 86 5.07 10.77 8.05
CA GLU A 86 5.27 11.60 9.25
C GLU A 86 3.95 12.09 9.90
N ASN A 87 2.87 12.14 9.13
CA ASN A 87 1.56 12.59 9.60
C ASN A 87 0.60 11.43 9.91
N ALA A 88 0.96 10.20 9.57
CA ALA A 88 0.13 9.04 9.88
C ALA A 88 0.17 8.75 11.38
N THR A 89 -0.99 8.56 11.98
CA THR A 89 -1.14 8.21 13.40
C THR A 89 -1.61 6.77 13.60
N SER A 90 -1.86 6.04 12.53
CA SER A 90 -2.28 4.64 12.58
C SER A 90 -1.84 3.87 11.34
N LYS A 91 -1.83 2.55 11.48
CA LYS A 91 -1.64 1.60 10.38
C LYS A 91 -2.43 0.32 10.63
N ILE A 92 -2.87 -0.28 9.54
CA ILE A 92 -3.67 -1.50 9.52
C ILE A 92 -2.77 -2.68 9.16
N TRP A 93 -2.90 -3.77 9.91
CA TRP A 93 -2.12 -4.97 9.74
C TRP A 93 -3.02 -6.15 9.42
N ASN A 94 -2.70 -6.86 8.34
CA ASN A 94 -3.43 -8.06 7.94
C ASN A 94 -3.21 -9.19 8.94
N THR A 95 -4.26 -9.93 9.23
CA THR A 95 -4.21 -11.12 10.06
C THR A 95 -4.41 -12.39 9.24
N SER A 96 -4.09 -13.54 9.83
CA SER A 96 -4.42 -14.85 9.24
C SER A 96 -5.92 -15.16 9.26
N CYS A 97 -6.72 -14.35 9.96
CA CYS A 97 -8.17 -14.37 9.88
C CYS A 97 -8.63 -13.51 8.69
N LYS A 98 -8.82 -14.14 7.54
CA LYS A 98 -9.16 -13.46 6.29
C LYS A 98 -10.29 -12.44 6.48
N GLY A 99 -10.09 -11.23 5.97
CA GLY A 99 -11.07 -10.14 6.07
C GLY A 99 -11.11 -9.42 7.42
N ASN A 100 -10.25 -9.80 8.38
CA ASN A 100 -10.10 -9.11 9.67
C ASN A 100 -8.68 -8.58 9.84
N VAL A 101 -8.57 -7.38 10.35
CA VAL A 101 -7.32 -6.64 10.48
C VAL A 101 -7.13 -6.14 11.91
N VAL A 102 -5.89 -5.90 12.30
CA VAL A 102 -5.55 -5.20 13.53
C VAL A 102 -5.09 -3.79 13.15
N ARG A 103 -5.72 -2.78 13.74
CA ARG A 103 -5.29 -1.40 13.63
C ARG A 103 -4.37 -1.08 14.79
N ILE A 104 -3.19 -0.56 14.51
CA ILE A 104 -2.29 0.01 15.53
C ILE A 104 -2.29 1.51 15.34
N SER A 105 -2.60 2.25 16.40
CA SER A 105 -2.65 3.72 16.38
C SER A 105 -1.79 4.32 17.50
N GLN A 106 -1.23 5.49 17.24
CA GLN A 106 -0.61 6.31 18.26
C GLN A 106 -1.59 7.43 18.64
N GLU A 107 -2.01 7.42 19.89
CA GLU A 107 -2.97 8.39 20.39
C GLU A 107 -2.28 9.65 20.98
N GLU A 108 -3.06 10.61 21.46
CA GLU A 108 -2.58 11.89 21.98
C GLU A 108 -1.55 11.76 23.11
N ASP A 109 -1.61 10.68 23.90
CA ASP A 109 -0.66 10.36 24.96
C ASP A 109 0.67 9.77 24.45
N ARG A 110 0.83 9.67 23.11
CA ARG A 110 1.98 9.11 22.39
C ARG A 110 2.21 7.62 22.63
N LYS A 111 1.22 6.91 23.16
CA LYS A 111 1.27 5.46 23.28
C LYS A 111 0.63 4.77 22.08
N PHE A 112 1.06 3.54 21.84
CA PHE A 112 0.53 2.72 20.78
C PHE A 112 -0.52 1.76 21.30
N TYR A 113 -1.67 1.76 20.64
CA TYR A 113 -2.83 0.97 20.99
C TYR A 113 -3.23 0.06 19.84
N LEU A 114 -3.73 -1.14 20.19
CA LEU A 114 -4.31 -2.07 19.23
C LEU A 114 -5.83 -1.88 19.24
N ASN A 115 -6.40 -1.65 18.06
CA ASN A 115 -7.86 -1.50 17.85
C ASN A 115 -8.52 -0.46 18.79
N TYR A 116 -7.82 0.62 19.07
CA TYR A 116 -8.32 1.65 19.96
C TYR A 116 -9.66 2.22 19.47
N GLN A 117 -10.66 2.21 20.32
CA GLN A 117 -11.97 2.81 20.08
C GLN A 117 -12.34 3.80 21.21
N ASP A 118 -12.03 3.45 22.43
CA ASP A 118 -12.29 4.25 23.62
C ASP A 118 -11.41 3.82 24.81
N GLU A 119 -11.47 4.57 25.90
CA GLU A 119 -10.68 4.34 27.12
C GLU A 119 -10.97 2.99 27.81
N ALA A 120 -12.15 2.42 27.61
CA ALA A 120 -12.54 1.16 28.24
C ALA A 120 -11.98 -0.09 27.50
N ASN A 121 -11.61 0.09 26.21
CA ASN A 121 -11.18 -0.98 25.31
C ASN A 121 -9.72 -0.78 24.86
N LYS A 122 -8.85 -0.45 25.80
CA LYS A 122 -7.42 -0.21 25.53
C LYS A 122 -6.64 -1.54 25.51
N ALA A 123 -6.11 -1.92 24.37
CA ALA A 123 -5.12 -2.97 24.24
C ALA A 123 -3.76 -2.33 23.91
N VAL A 124 -2.72 -2.69 24.64
CA VAL A 124 -1.35 -2.21 24.43
C VAL A 124 -0.37 -3.39 24.34
N PHE A 125 0.79 -3.14 23.77
CA PHE A 125 1.92 -4.07 23.87
C PHE A 125 2.51 -4.04 25.28
N VAL A 126 2.86 -5.20 25.81
CA VAL A 126 3.62 -5.33 27.04
C VAL A 126 5.10 -5.30 26.67
N GLU A 127 5.71 -4.11 26.69
CA GLU A 127 7.03 -3.82 26.08
C GLU A 127 8.12 -4.81 26.51
N ASP A 128 8.21 -5.14 27.82
CA ASP A 128 9.19 -6.08 28.37
C ASP A 128 9.00 -7.54 27.88
N ALA A 129 7.86 -7.85 27.28
CA ALA A 129 7.50 -9.17 26.74
C ALA A 129 7.26 -9.14 25.23
N CYS A 130 7.87 -8.19 24.55
CA CYS A 130 7.83 -8.07 23.10
C CYS A 130 9.14 -8.48 22.44
N ASN A 131 9.16 -8.55 21.11
CA ASN A 131 10.34 -8.90 20.30
C ASN A 131 10.92 -10.30 20.60
N LEU A 132 10.12 -11.22 21.12
CA LEU A 132 10.56 -12.59 21.28
C LEU A 132 10.68 -13.23 19.89
N GLN A 133 11.91 -13.49 19.47
CA GLN A 133 12.20 -14.03 18.15
C GLN A 133 11.84 -15.51 18.07
N ALA A 134 10.99 -15.86 17.10
CA ALA A 134 10.64 -17.22 16.74
C ALA A 134 11.34 -17.64 15.44
N LYS A 135 11.22 -18.91 15.07
CA LYS A 135 11.84 -19.45 13.84
C LYS A 135 11.38 -18.73 12.56
N ASN A 136 10.16 -18.21 12.54
CA ASN A 136 9.51 -17.61 11.37
C ASN A 136 8.81 -16.28 11.69
N GLY A 137 9.33 -15.52 12.64
CA GLY A 137 8.82 -14.20 12.98
C GLY A 137 9.01 -13.81 14.43
N TYR A 138 8.08 -13.00 14.93
CA TYR A 138 8.12 -12.45 16.28
C TYR A 138 6.89 -12.79 17.09
N ILE A 139 7.04 -12.73 18.42
CA ILE A 139 5.95 -12.83 19.38
C ILE A 139 5.96 -11.57 20.22
N HIS A 140 4.79 -10.95 20.38
CA HIS A 140 4.56 -9.79 21.24
C HIS A 140 3.40 -10.07 22.18
N GLN A 141 3.62 -9.85 23.46
CA GLN A 141 2.55 -9.95 24.43
C GLN A 141 1.64 -8.72 24.37
N VAL A 142 0.33 -8.95 24.45
CA VAL A 142 -0.69 -7.91 24.52
C VAL A 142 -1.39 -7.91 25.87
N SER A 143 -1.90 -6.75 26.28
CA SER A 143 -2.46 -6.52 27.63
C SER A 143 -3.90 -6.94 27.80
N THR A 144 -4.58 -7.36 26.74
CA THR A 144 -5.98 -7.81 26.76
C THR A 144 -6.14 -9.10 25.96
N TYR A 145 -7.28 -9.77 26.10
CA TYR A 145 -7.58 -10.95 25.27
C TYR A 145 -7.88 -10.62 23.80
N LEU A 146 -7.83 -9.35 23.43
CA LEU A 146 -7.90 -8.79 22.07
C LEU A 146 -9.02 -9.43 21.22
N PRO A 147 -10.29 -9.08 21.44
CA PRO A 147 -11.40 -9.59 20.63
C PRO A 147 -11.28 -9.08 19.19
N ILE A 148 -11.85 -9.84 18.25
CA ILE A 148 -11.90 -9.40 16.84
C ILE A 148 -12.66 -8.07 16.78
N ALA A 149 -11.99 -7.04 16.30
CA ALA A 149 -12.56 -5.71 16.19
C ALA A 149 -13.16 -5.47 14.80
N ASP A 150 -14.25 -4.72 14.75
CA ASP A 150 -14.78 -4.13 13.53
C ASP A 150 -14.12 -2.77 13.33
N VAL A 151 -13.02 -2.76 12.59
CA VAL A 151 -12.25 -1.54 12.31
C VAL A 151 -13.00 -0.73 11.26
N LYS A 152 -13.20 0.56 11.53
CA LYS A 152 -13.90 1.47 10.62
C LYS A 152 -12.99 1.99 9.51
N PRO A 153 -13.55 2.32 8.34
CA PRO A 153 -12.82 2.98 7.28
C PRO A 153 -12.09 4.24 7.76
N GLU A 154 -10.86 4.42 7.33
CA GLU A 154 -10.06 5.61 7.58
C GLU A 154 -9.34 6.03 6.29
N THR A 155 -8.82 7.25 6.26
CA THR A 155 -8.02 7.72 5.11
C THR A 155 -6.76 6.89 4.97
N VAL A 156 -6.53 6.37 3.77
CA VAL A 156 -5.32 5.61 3.42
C VAL A 156 -4.53 6.39 2.37
N LEU A 157 -3.25 6.61 2.64
CA LEU A 157 -2.30 7.13 1.65
C LEU A 157 -1.49 5.96 1.10
N PHE A 158 -1.63 5.72 -0.19
CA PHE A 158 -0.86 4.72 -0.91
C PHE A 158 0.27 5.38 -1.69
N ASP A 159 1.41 5.52 -1.06
CA ASP A 159 2.65 5.97 -1.69
C ASP A 159 3.18 4.87 -2.62
N VAL A 160 3.24 5.18 -3.91
CA VAL A 160 3.62 4.21 -4.95
C VAL A 160 5.10 3.84 -4.93
N CYS A 161 5.91 4.52 -4.12
CA CYS A 161 7.33 4.22 -3.89
C CYS A 161 7.60 3.52 -2.55
N ASN A 162 6.60 3.37 -1.67
CA ASN A 162 6.79 2.87 -0.30
C ASN A 162 6.79 1.34 -0.22
N PHE A 163 7.60 0.67 -1.02
CA PHE A 163 7.79 -0.77 -0.98
C PHE A 163 9.13 -1.15 -0.33
N SER A 164 9.14 -2.24 0.45
CA SER A 164 10.37 -2.74 1.08
C SER A 164 11.47 -3.00 0.05
N ALA A 165 11.12 -3.56 -1.11
CA ALA A 165 12.07 -3.84 -2.18
C ALA A 165 12.78 -2.57 -2.69
N ILE A 166 12.07 -1.42 -2.75
CA ILE A 166 12.69 -0.13 -3.14
C ILE A 166 13.60 0.37 -2.02
N LYS A 167 13.15 0.29 -0.77
CA LYS A 167 13.94 0.73 0.39
C LYS A 167 15.24 -0.09 0.52
N ASP A 168 15.15 -1.40 0.37
CA ASP A 168 16.30 -2.30 0.42
C ASP A 168 17.25 -2.01 -0.75
N TRP A 169 16.72 -1.84 -1.95
CA TRP A 169 17.49 -1.50 -3.14
C TRP A 169 18.24 -0.16 -3.01
N ILE A 170 17.61 0.86 -2.43
CA ILE A 170 18.25 2.14 -2.11
C ILE A 170 19.35 1.94 -1.04
N ALA A 171 19.06 1.16 0.01
CA ALA A 171 20.01 0.87 1.08
C ALA A 171 21.25 0.10 0.58
N ASP A 172 21.10 -0.73 -0.45
CA ASP A 172 22.20 -1.45 -1.10
C ASP A 172 23.06 -0.55 -2.03
N GLY A 173 22.80 0.75 -2.06
CA GLY A 173 23.61 1.72 -2.79
C GLY A 173 23.19 1.97 -4.24
N HIS A 174 22.07 1.43 -4.69
CA HIS A 174 21.54 1.68 -6.03
C HIS A 174 20.81 3.03 -6.15
N GLY A 175 20.35 3.56 -5.03
CA GLY A 175 19.79 4.90 -4.91
C GLY A 175 20.31 5.57 -3.66
N GLU A 176 20.81 6.78 -3.76
CA GLU A 176 21.32 7.53 -2.60
C GLU A 176 20.22 8.42 -2.02
N GLU A 177 20.10 8.43 -0.73
CA GLU A 177 19.30 9.44 -0.05
C GLU A 177 19.77 10.83 -0.42
N GLY A 178 18.83 11.70 -0.82
CA GLY A 178 19.19 13.06 -1.27
C GLY A 178 19.70 13.16 -2.69
N ILE A 179 19.50 12.16 -3.56
CA ILE A 179 19.71 12.30 -5.01
C ILE A 179 18.93 13.50 -5.50
N LYS A 180 19.63 14.42 -6.13
CA LYS A 180 19.04 15.65 -6.66
C LYS A 180 18.24 15.35 -7.91
N PHE A 181 17.00 15.79 -7.92
CA PHE A 181 16.26 15.97 -9.14
C PHE A 181 16.69 17.31 -9.76
N GLN A 182 17.17 17.28 -10.99
CA GLN A 182 17.58 18.52 -11.65
C GLN A 182 16.39 19.32 -12.15
N GLU A 183 16.56 20.64 -12.21
CA GLU A 183 15.58 21.62 -12.66
C GLU A 183 15.09 21.38 -14.09
N SER A 184 15.85 20.67 -14.93
CA SER A 184 15.43 20.32 -16.27
C SER A 184 15.27 18.82 -16.45
N PHE A 185 14.13 18.40 -16.94
CA PHE A 185 13.75 17.01 -17.15
C PHE A 185 14.69 16.18 -18.04
N GLY A 186 15.48 16.83 -18.87
CA GLY A 186 16.44 16.15 -19.75
C GLY A 186 17.76 15.78 -19.07
N THR A 187 18.00 16.27 -17.87
CA THR A 187 19.32 16.23 -17.24
C THR A 187 19.29 15.73 -15.79
N ALA A 188 18.30 14.91 -15.42
CA ALA A 188 18.27 14.28 -14.10
C ALA A 188 19.64 13.65 -13.81
N GLU A 189 20.37 14.18 -12.82
CA GLU A 189 21.76 13.80 -12.56
C GLU A 189 21.88 12.36 -12.14
N LYS A 190 20.93 11.91 -11.33
CA LYS A 190 20.85 10.53 -10.92
C LYS A 190 19.40 10.11 -10.86
N LYS A 191 19.08 9.08 -11.55
CA LYS A 191 17.83 8.34 -11.48
C LYS A 191 18.15 6.88 -11.45
N CYS A 192 17.38 6.15 -10.68
CA CYS A 192 17.54 4.73 -10.52
C CYS A 192 16.45 4.04 -11.34
N ASP A 193 16.83 3.20 -12.28
CA ASP A 193 15.89 2.33 -12.97
C ASP A 193 15.51 1.21 -12.03
N ILE A 194 14.22 1.09 -11.73
CA ILE A 194 13.65 0.09 -10.81
C ILE A 194 12.67 -0.85 -11.49
N SER A 195 12.63 -0.86 -12.80
CA SER A 195 11.70 -1.69 -13.57
C SER A 195 11.88 -3.21 -13.34
N GLU A 196 13.03 -3.63 -12.83
CA GLU A 196 13.31 -5.03 -12.49
C GLU A 196 12.87 -5.44 -11.07
N LEU A 197 12.38 -4.48 -10.25
CA LEU A 197 11.91 -4.81 -8.89
C LEU A 197 10.57 -5.52 -8.90
N ASN A 198 10.44 -6.54 -8.06
CA ASN A 198 9.27 -7.41 -7.98
C ASN A 198 8.02 -6.79 -7.32
N CYS A 199 8.08 -5.52 -6.89
CA CYS A 199 6.93 -4.83 -6.31
C CYS A 199 5.94 -4.31 -7.37
N TYR A 200 6.31 -4.37 -8.64
CA TYR A 200 5.46 -3.97 -9.76
C TYR A 200 5.32 -5.08 -10.78
N GLU A 201 4.10 -5.23 -11.34
CA GLU A 201 3.88 -5.91 -12.62
C GLU A 201 3.68 -4.85 -13.69
N TYR A 202 4.26 -5.02 -14.88
CA TYR A 202 4.21 -3.99 -15.92
C TYR A 202 4.40 -4.55 -17.32
N GLU A 203 3.95 -3.78 -18.31
CA GLU A 203 4.31 -3.96 -19.71
C GLU A 203 4.66 -2.60 -20.31
N LEU A 204 5.86 -2.48 -20.83
CA LEU A 204 6.32 -1.30 -21.54
C LEU A 204 6.02 -1.49 -23.02
N LYS A 205 5.06 -0.71 -23.57
CA LYS A 205 4.50 -1.05 -24.88
C LYS A 205 4.08 0.17 -25.67
N ASN A 206 4.34 0.08 -26.98
CA ASN A 206 3.75 0.94 -27.98
C ASN A 206 3.30 0.07 -29.17
N PRO A 207 2.04 0.16 -29.64
CA PRO A 207 1.54 -0.64 -30.75
C PRO A 207 2.36 -0.53 -32.04
N SER A 208 3.05 0.60 -32.25
CA SER A 208 3.94 0.79 -33.42
C SER A 208 5.32 0.16 -33.23
N GLY A 209 5.69 -0.28 -32.02
CA GLY A 209 7.05 -0.69 -31.66
C GLY A 209 8.08 0.44 -31.71
N ALA A 210 7.66 1.67 -32.02
CA ALA A 210 8.53 2.82 -32.00
C ALA A 210 8.89 3.18 -30.55
N PHE A 211 10.16 3.53 -30.33
CA PHE A 211 10.65 3.99 -29.03
C PHE A 211 10.69 2.99 -27.88
N ASP A 212 10.34 1.69 -28.06
CA ASP A 212 10.32 0.68 -26.99
C ASP A 212 11.62 0.64 -26.17
N LYS A 213 12.77 0.85 -26.81
CA LYS A 213 14.09 0.88 -26.13
C LYS A 213 14.30 2.05 -25.17
N TYR A 214 13.40 3.04 -25.17
CA TYR A 214 13.49 4.20 -24.29
C TYR A 214 12.54 4.12 -23.10
N TYR A 215 11.62 3.15 -23.12
CA TYR A 215 10.65 3.00 -22.06
C TYR A 215 11.29 2.41 -20.81
N ASN A 216 10.91 2.93 -19.65
CA ASN A 216 11.41 2.49 -18.36
C ASN A 216 10.51 2.96 -17.21
N ILE A 217 10.74 2.40 -16.04
CA ILE A 217 10.20 2.86 -14.75
C ILE A 217 11.40 3.32 -13.92
N THR A 218 11.29 4.49 -13.30
CA THR A 218 12.42 5.10 -12.62
C THR A 218 12.00 5.70 -11.29
N TYR A 219 12.80 5.51 -10.25
CA TYR A 219 12.65 6.18 -8.98
C TYR A 219 13.34 7.54 -8.97
N PHE A 220 12.68 8.57 -8.43
CA PHE A 220 13.22 9.90 -8.25
C PHE A 220 13.03 10.40 -6.83
N THR A 221 14.02 11.06 -6.27
CA THR A 221 13.86 11.86 -5.05
C THR A 221 13.81 13.36 -5.39
N THR A 222 12.95 14.07 -4.68
CA THR A 222 12.68 15.51 -4.88
C THR A 222 13.19 16.39 -3.74
N ARG A 223 13.92 15.84 -2.77
CA ARG A 223 14.34 16.52 -1.52
C ARG A 223 15.00 17.89 -1.72
N THR A 224 15.65 18.10 -2.84
CA THR A 224 16.36 19.35 -3.15
C THR A 224 15.66 20.20 -4.20
N ASN A 225 14.49 19.78 -4.68
CA ASN A 225 13.74 20.52 -5.69
C ASN A 225 12.62 21.33 -5.04
N ASN A 226 12.68 22.65 -5.15
CA ASN A 226 11.69 23.54 -4.53
C ASN A 226 10.30 23.47 -5.19
N ASP A 227 10.20 23.07 -6.45
CA ASP A 227 8.93 23.02 -7.18
C ASP A 227 8.11 21.78 -6.75
N TRP A 228 8.78 20.72 -6.32
CA TRP A 228 8.16 19.46 -5.90
C TRP A 228 8.41 19.09 -4.42
N LYS A 229 8.78 20.06 -3.61
CA LYS A 229 9.01 19.84 -2.17
C LYS A 229 7.78 19.36 -1.39
N THR A 230 6.59 19.45 -2.01
CA THR A 230 5.33 18.95 -1.45
C THR A 230 4.99 17.53 -1.89
N ALA A 231 5.84 16.88 -2.70
CA ALA A 231 5.72 15.47 -2.99
C ALA A 231 5.75 14.66 -1.68
N HIS A 232 4.90 13.65 -1.60
CA HIS A 232 4.84 12.77 -0.42
C HIS A 232 6.18 12.04 -0.29
N ASN A 233 6.72 11.94 0.91
CA ASN A 233 8.05 11.39 1.17
C ASN A 233 9.20 11.94 0.30
N TYR A 234 8.97 13.02 -0.44
CA TYR A 234 9.92 13.67 -1.34
C TYR A 234 10.38 12.77 -2.50
N ASP A 235 9.51 11.96 -3.06
CA ASP A 235 9.84 11.09 -4.19
C ASP A 235 8.69 10.93 -5.18
N PHE A 236 9.00 10.30 -6.31
CA PHE A 236 8.07 9.94 -7.37
C PHE A 236 8.46 8.62 -8.02
N LEU A 237 7.47 7.90 -8.49
CA LEU A 237 7.63 6.85 -9.48
C LEU A 237 7.43 7.45 -10.87
N MET A 238 8.50 7.58 -11.65
CA MET A 238 8.43 8.04 -13.03
C MET A 238 8.13 6.86 -13.96
N LEU A 239 7.03 6.97 -14.68
CA LEU A 239 6.59 6.01 -15.69
C LEU A 239 6.81 6.56 -17.09
N ASN A 240 7.64 5.90 -17.87
CA ASN A 240 7.77 6.08 -19.31
C ASN A 240 7.42 4.75 -19.98
N ILE A 241 6.15 4.43 -20.04
CA ILE A 241 5.63 3.08 -20.34
C ILE A 241 5.09 2.92 -21.77
N GLY A 242 5.02 4.02 -22.53
CA GLY A 242 4.50 4.01 -23.91
C GLY A 242 2.97 3.96 -23.98
N ASN A 243 2.43 4.18 -25.18
CA ASN A 243 0.99 4.08 -25.40
C ASN A 243 0.54 2.62 -25.30
N THR A 244 -0.49 2.33 -24.50
CA THR A 244 -0.98 1.01 -24.07
C THR A 244 -0.07 0.26 -23.12
N GLY A 245 1.06 0.83 -22.71
CA GLY A 245 1.83 0.33 -21.57
C GLY A 245 1.06 0.46 -20.27
N TRP A 246 1.36 -0.41 -19.32
CA TRP A 246 0.67 -0.43 -18.03
C TRP A 246 1.61 -0.82 -16.89
N ILE A 247 1.18 -0.46 -15.69
CA ILE A 247 1.78 -0.89 -14.43
C ILE A 247 0.67 -1.30 -13.46
N SER A 248 0.92 -2.32 -12.65
CA SER A 248 0.09 -2.65 -11.51
C SER A 248 0.93 -2.91 -10.26
N MET A 249 0.33 -2.68 -9.12
CA MET A 249 0.95 -2.83 -7.82
C MET A 249 -0.10 -3.08 -6.74
N GLU A 250 0.32 -3.66 -5.64
CA GLU A 250 -0.57 -3.97 -4.52
C GLU A 250 -0.67 -2.77 -3.57
N THR A 251 -1.90 -2.37 -3.23
CA THR A 251 -2.15 -1.30 -2.26
C THR A 251 -1.82 -1.76 -0.83
N PRO A 252 -1.66 -0.84 0.12
CA PRO A 252 -1.86 -1.17 1.53
C PRO A 252 -3.24 -1.78 1.77
N SER A 253 -3.44 -2.39 2.94
CA SER A 253 -4.77 -2.85 3.33
C SER A 253 -5.74 -1.70 3.43
N ILE A 254 -6.89 -1.85 2.77
CA ILE A 254 -8.00 -0.91 2.79
C ILE A 254 -9.15 -1.57 3.54
N ILE A 255 -9.77 -0.87 4.48
CA ILE A 255 -10.97 -1.34 5.17
C ILE A 255 -12.15 -1.30 4.20
N LYS A 256 -12.99 -2.33 4.22
CA LYS A 256 -14.24 -2.36 3.44
C LYS A 256 -15.05 -1.09 3.67
N GLY A 257 -15.57 -0.52 2.60
CA GLY A 257 -16.34 0.73 2.63
C GLY A 257 -16.29 1.46 1.31
N LYS A 258 -16.91 2.63 1.28
CA LYS A 258 -16.90 3.51 0.13
C LYS A 258 -15.82 4.56 0.26
N TYR A 259 -15.16 4.86 -0.84
CA TYR A 259 -14.03 5.81 -0.86
C TYR A 259 -14.10 6.71 -2.08
N LYS A 260 -13.73 7.96 -1.88
CA LYS A 260 -13.23 8.83 -2.96
C LYS A 260 -11.76 8.55 -3.14
N VAL A 261 -11.29 8.38 -4.38
CA VAL A 261 -9.87 8.13 -4.66
C VAL A 261 -9.29 9.25 -5.51
N THR A 262 -8.24 9.89 -4.98
CA THR A 262 -7.53 10.99 -5.62
C THR A 262 -6.13 10.54 -5.97
N LEU A 263 -5.73 10.77 -7.24
CA LEU A 263 -4.37 10.57 -7.72
C LEU A 263 -3.57 11.85 -7.52
N HIS A 264 -2.41 11.73 -6.88
CA HIS A 264 -1.43 12.81 -6.76
C HIS A 264 -0.24 12.54 -7.67
N PHE A 265 0.24 13.58 -8.36
CA PHE A 265 1.29 13.45 -9.36
C PHE A 265 2.10 14.75 -9.53
N GLY A 266 3.35 14.59 -9.98
CA GLY A 266 4.20 15.70 -10.34
C GLY A 266 4.00 16.14 -11.79
N TYR A 267 4.12 17.45 -12.04
CA TYR A 267 4.05 18.01 -13.38
C TYR A 267 5.13 19.05 -13.62
N ALA A 268 5.65 19.08 -14.83
CA ALA A 268 6.53 20.12 -15.32
C ALA A 268 6.19 20.51 -16.77
N THR A 269 6.47 21.75 -17.12
CA THR A 269 6.18 22.30 -18.45
C THR A 269 6.87 21.58 -19.60
N SER A 270 7.98 20.90 -19.32
CA SER A 270 8.73 20.10 -20.30
C SER A 270 8.15 18.70 -20.50
N MET A 271 7.19 18.28 -19.70
CA MET A 271 6.53 16.98 -19.84
C MET A 271 5.45 17.06 -20.91
N ASP A 272 5.37 16.01 -21.73
CA ASP A 272 4.27 15.88 -22.69
C ASP A 272 2.97 15.42 -22.03
N PHE A 273 3.07 14.72 -20.90
CA PHE A 273 1.95 14.33 -20.07
C PHE A 273 1.12 15.54 -19.64
N ILE A 274 -0.18 15.49 -19.87
CA ILE A 274 -1.18 16.52 -19.54
C ILE A 274 -0.95 17.90 -20.17
N ARG A 275 -0.06 18.02 -21.13
CA ARG A 275 0.35 19.33 -21.66
C ARG A 275 -0.73 20.05 -22.44
N THR A 276 -1.46 19.39 -23.31
CA THR A 276 -2.63 19.93 -24.02
C THR A 276 -3.36 18.85 -24.81
N LYS A 277 -4.63 19.07 -25.12
CA LYS A 277 -5.36 18.31 -26.15
C LYS A 277 -4.89 18.63 -27.60
N SER A 278 -3.80 19.36 -27.80
CA SER A 278 -3.28 19.66 -29.12
C SER A 278 -2.44 18.51 -29.66
N SER A 279 -2.44 18.34 -30.98
CA SER A 279 -1.57 17.38 -31.68
C SER A 279 -1.74 15.92 -31.28
N GLY A 280 -2.97 15.47 -31.15
CA GLY A 280 -3.27 14.04 -30.89
C GLY A 280 -3.28 13.63 -29.43
N SER A 281 -2.99 14.54 -28.49
CA SER A 281 -3.14 14.24 -27.06
C SER A 281 -4.59 14.32 -26.59
N ASN A 282 -4.98 13.39 -25.71
CA ASN A 282 -6.25 13.40 -25.00
C ASN A 282 -6.13 14.01 -23.59
N GLY A 283 -5.04 14.68 -23.27
CA GLY A 283 -4.82 15.34 -21.98
C GLY A 283 -4.29 14.44 -20.89
N GLY A 284 -3.43 13.49 -21.25
CA GLY A 284 -2.85 12.52 -20.33
C GLY A 284 -3.81 11.38 -20.01
N GLN A 285 -4.59 10.93 -20.99
CA GLN A 285 -5.61 9.91 -20.78
C GLN A 285 -5.02 8.60 -20.26
N MET A 286 -5.61 8.09 -19.17
CA MET A 286 -5.28 6.83 -18.54
C MET A 286 -6.54 6.06 -18.16
N ILE A 287 -6.41 4.74 -18.08
CA ILE A 287 -7.41 3.87 -17.49
C ILE A 287 -6.87 3.39 -16.14
N PHE A 288 -7.67 3.55 -15.10
CA PHE A 288 -7.39 3.03 -13.76
C PHE A 288 -8.35 1.90 -13.44
N SER A 289 -7.89 0.91 -12.68
CA SER A 289 -8.74 -0.16 -12.16
C SER A 289 -8.20 -0.71 -10.84
N PHE A 290 -9.09 -1.33 -10.06
CA PHE A 290 -8.74 -2.12 -8.89
C PHE A 290 -9.23 -3.56 -9.12
N ASP A 291 -8.36 -4.54 -8.80
CA ASP A 291 -8.64 -6.00 -8.92
C ASP A 291 -9.12 -6.45 -10.31
N GLY A 292 -8.76 -5.69 -11.35
CA GLY A 292 -9.24 -5.92 -12.72
C GLY A 292 -10.68 -5.47 -12.97
N GLU A 293 -11.32 -4.89 -11.97
CA GLU A 293 -12.69 -4.37 -11.99
C GLU A 293 -12.71 -2.85 -11.82
N HIS A 294 -13.90 -2.25 -11.75
CA HIS A 294 -14.11 -0.81 -11.48
C HIS A 294 -13.30 0.11 -12.42
N SER A 295 -13.14 -0.28 -13.68
CA SER A 295 -12.33 0.50 -14.63
C SER A 295 -12.92 1.89 -14.91
N VAL A 296 -12.10 2.93 -14.76
CA VAL A 296 -12.44 4.31 -15.10
C VAL A 296 -11.40 4.90 -16.04
N THR A 297 -11.85 5.76 -16.95
CA THR A 297 -10.96 6.54 -17.82
C THR A 297 -10.91 7.97 -17.31
N ARG A 298 -9.72 8.50 -17.09
CA ARG A 298 -9.49 9.88 -16.69
C ARG A 298 -8.45 10.53 -17.61
N ALA A 299 -8.56 11.85 -17.71
CA ALA A 299 -7.60 12.67 -18.43
C ALA A 299 -7.32 13.92 -17.57
N PRO A 300 -6.23 13.94 -16.79
CA PRO A 300 -5.96 14.97 -15.79
C PRO A 300 -6.04 16.40 -16.33
N TYR A 301 -5.61 16.62 -17.58
CA TYR A 301 -5.71 17.93 -18.20
C TYR A 301 -7.15 18.44 -18.37
N THR A 302 -8.11 17.53 -18.55
CA THR A 302 -9.53 17.90 -18.78
C THR A 302 -10.32 18.04 -17.49
N SER A 303 -9.98 17.27 -16.48
CA SER A 303 -10.62 17.27 -15.17
C SER A 303 -9.99 18.27 -14.21
N SER A 304 -8.73 18.63 -14.41
CA SER A 304 -7.98 19.47 -13.50
C SER A 304 -8.29 20.97 -13.65
N THR A 305 -7.87 21.68 -12.61
CA THR A 305 -8.04 23.13 -12.45
C THR A 305 -7.29 23.96 -13.50
N THR A 306 -7.60 25.26 -13.57
CA THR A 306 -6.85 26.28 -14.34
C THR A 306 -5.36 26.29 -14.00
N THR A 307 -4.94 25.75 -12.87
CA THR A 307 -3.53 25.72 -12.42
C THR A 307 -2.67 24.80 -13.26
N LEU A 308 -3.12 23.58 -13.58
CA LEU A 308 -2.43 22.69 -14.52
C LEU A 308 -2.31 23.34 -15.91
N LYS A 309 -3.37 24.00 -16.35
CA LYS A 309 -3.42 24.71 -17.63
C LYS A 309 -2.47 25.92 -17.71
N SER A 310 -1.97 26.40 -16.57
CA SER A 310 -1.02 27.52 -16.51
C SER A 310 0.44 27.14 -16.73
N ASN A 311 0.74 25.86 -16.98
CA ASN A 311 2.08 25.33 -17.22
C ASN A 311 3.08 25.62 -16.10
N LYS A 312 2.66 25.55 -14.85
CA LYS A 312 3.57 25.66 -13.69
C LYS A 312 4.13 24.29 -13.29
N LEU A 313 5.36 24.30 -12.80
CA LEU A 313 5.92 23.16 -12.09
C LEU A 313 5.19 22.99 -10.76
N GLY A 314 4.94 21.75 -10.34
CA GLY A 314 4.35 21.47 -9.03
C GLY A 314 3.77 20.07 -8.90
N CYS A 315 3.23 19.80 -7.70
CA CYS A 315 2.43 18.62 -7.40
C CYS A 315 0.97 18.96 -7.58
N TYR A 316 0.22 18.07 -8.18
CA TYR A 316 -1.18 18.22 -8.55
C TYR A 316 -1.99 16.98 -8.18
N GLU A 317 -3.30 17.13 -8.21
CA GLU A 317 -4.26 16.08 -7.87
C GLU A 317 -5.35 15.95 -8.93
N ASP A 318 -5.88 14.74 -9.09
CA ASP A 318 -7.04 14.45 -9.92
C ASP A 318 -7.89 13.36 -9.29
N VAL A 319 -9.18 13.61 -9.09
CA VAL A 319 -10.11 12.62 -8.55
C VAL A 319 -10.37 11.56 -9.61
N ILE A 320 -9.84 10.35 -9.39
CA ILE A 320 -10.00 9.24 -10.33
C ILE A 320 -11.29 8.45 -10.07
N TYR A 321 -11.74 8.37 -8.81
CA TYR A 321 -13.05 7.85 -8.43
C TYR A 321 -13.75 8.83 -7.49
N ASP A 322 -14.92 9.30 -7.88
CA ASP A 322 -15.78 10.06 -6.98
C ASP A 322 -16.34 9.15 -5.86
N GLU A 323 -16.60 7.88 -6.19
CA GLU A 323 -16.97 6.81 -5.26
C GLU A 323 -16.50 5.46 -5.84
N ILE A 324 -15.87 4.64 -5.00
CA ILE A 324 -15.62 3.21 -5.23
C ILE A 324 -15.90 2.46 -3.94
N GLU A 325 -16.50 1.27 -4.03
CA GLU A 325 -16.81 0.44 -2.88
C GLU A 325 -15.87 -0.78 -2.83
N PHE A 326 -15.16 -0.95 -1.70
CA PHE A 326 -14.44 -2.18 -1.37
C PHE A 326 -15.28 -3.00 -0.39
N THR A 327 -15.52 -4.26 -0.72
CA THR A 327 -16.43 -5.13 0.03
C THR A 327 -15.74 -5.97 1.10
N GLU A 328 -14.42 -6.06 1.06
CA GLU A 328 -13.60 -6.82 2.00
C GLU A 328 -12.44 -5.96 2.55
N ASN A 329 -12.02 -6.21 3.79
CA ASN A 329 -10.77 -5.67 4.33
C ASN A 329 -9.61 -6.43 3.69
N SER A 330 -8.89 -5.80 2.78
CA SER A 330 -7.85 -6.47 1.99
C SER A 330 -6.89 -5.46 1.37
N THR A 331 -5.77 -5.95 0.86
CA THR A 331 -5.00 -5.29 -0.18
C THR A 331 -5.74 -5.45 -1.51
N HIS A 332 -5.51 -4.51 -2.44
CA HIS A 332 -6.13 -4.49 -3.76
C HIS A 332 -5.07 -4.26 -4.83
N THR A 333 -5.24 -4.87 -5.99
CA THR A 333 -4.36 -4.65 -7.13
C THR A 333 -4.77 -3.39 -7.88
N PHE A 334 -4.04 -2.30 -7.65
CA PHE A 334 -4.16 -1.08 -8.45
C PHE A 334 -3.49 -1.26 -9.80
N ARG A 335 -4.15 -0.83 -10.88
CA ARG A 335 -3.58 -0.85 -12.23
C ARG A 335 -3.84 0.47 -12.95
N LEU A 336 -2.80 0.95 -13.64
CA LEU A 336 -2.81 2.11 -14.52
C LEU A 336 -2.39 1.69 -15.93
N ILE A 337 -3.16 2.07 -16.95
CA ILE A 337 -2.83 1.89 -18.37
C ILE A 337 -2.79 3.26 -19.03
N LEU A 338 -1.68 3.62 -19.65
CA LEU A 338 -1.58 4.85 -20.42
C LEU A 338 -2.26 4.67 -21.80
N THR A 339 -3.24 5.52 -22.10
CA THR A 339 -4.03 5.44 -23.34
C THR A 339 -4.04 6.74 -24.12
N ASP A 340 -3.16 7.69 -23.77
CA ASP A 340 -3.04 8.94 -24.53
C ASP A 340 -2.33 8.68 -25.87
N PRO A 341 -2.98 8.95 -27.02
CA PRO A 341 -2.39 8.71 -28.34
C PRO A 341 -1.06 9.45 -28.55
N ALA A 342 -0.85 10.60 -27.90
CA ALA A 342 0.39 11.36 -28.01
C ALA A 342 1.62 10.58 -27.51
N ALA A 343 1.43 9.58 -26.64
CA ALA A 343 2.51 8.71 -26.19
C ALA A 343 3.05 7.79 -27.29
N SER A 344 2.30 7.57 -28.40
CA SER A 344 2.75 6.72 -29.52
C SER A 344 3.94 7.28 -30.28
N ASP A 345 4.09 8.60 -30.27
CA ASP A 345 5.09 9.32 -31.06
C ASP A 345 6.21 9.93 -30.19
N LYS A 346 6.32 9.47 -28.94
CA LYS A 346 7.25 10.04 -27.96
C LYS A 346 8.16 8.97 -27.36
N SER A 347 9.43 9.31 -27.25
CA SER A 347 10.42 8.51 -26.51
C SER A 347 10.39 8.75 -25.00
N ASP A 348 9.71 9.80 -24.54
CA ASP A 348 9.78 10.30 -23.18
C ASP A 348 8.47 10.90 -22.66
N TYR A 349 7.36 10.24 -22.98
CA TYR A 349 6.04 10.59 -22.42
C TYR A 349 5.95 10.12 -20.97
N ARG A 350 6.40 10.97 -20.05
CA ARG A 350 6.63 10.64 -18.65
C ARG A 350 5.48 11.05 -17.75
N ILE A 351 5.11 10.13 -16.84
CA ILE A 351 4.14 10.35 -15.76
C ILE A 351 4.90 10.25 -14.44
N TYR A 352 4.75 11.22 -13.55
CA TYR A 352 5.37 11.22 -12.24
C TYR A 352 4.29 10.96 -11.20
N LEU A 353 4.15 9.70 -10.79
CA LEU A 353 3.23 9.30 -9.74
C LEU A 353 3.82 9.60 -8.38
N ASP A 354 3.01 10.18 -7.50
CA ASP A 354 3.30 10.45 -6.10
C ASP A 354 2.59 9.40 -5.25
N TYR A 355 1.32 9.59 -4.99
CA TYR A 355 0.51 8.66 -4.20
C TYR A 355 -0.95 8.67 -4.63
N LEU A 356 -1.71 7.70 -4.12
CA LEU A 356 -3.16 7.73 -4.14
C LEU A 356 -3.67 7.98 -2.72
N GLU A 357 -4.68 8.82 -2.62
CA GLU A 357 -5.40 9.07 -1.38
C GLU A 357 -6.79 8.45 -1.45
N PHE A 358 -7.11 7.61 -0.47
CA PHE A 358 -8.43 7.01 -0.30
C PHE A 358 -9.11 7.71 0.87
N GLU A 359 -10.09 8.55 0.59
CA GLU A 359 -10.89 9.25 1.61
C GLU A 359 -12.21 8.49 1.82
N PRO A 360 -12.51 7.98 3.04
CA PRO A 360 -13.75 7.24 3.26
C PRO A 360 -14.98 8.15 3.13
N ILE A 361 -16.02 7.60 2.52
CA ILE A 361 -17.33 8.23 2.40
C ILE A 361 -18.26 7.55 3.42
N PHE A 362 -18.80 8.34 4.32
CA PHE A 362 -19.78 7.89 5.29
C PHE A 362 -21.18 8.32 4.82
N ASP A 363 -22.13 7.37 4.78
CA ASP A 363 -23.53 7.70 4.56
C ASP A 363 -24.00 8.54 5.76
N GLU A 364 -24.62 9.71 5.52
CA GLU A 364 -25.17 10.62 6.53
C GLU A 364 -26.40 9.99 7.24
#